data_8a0e85453ee0bd1a95145e8de0840572
#
_entry.id   8a0e85453ee0bd1a95145e8de0840572
#
_cell.length_a   1.000
_cell.length_b   1.000
_cell.length_c   1.000
_cell.angle_alpha   90.00
_cell.angle_beta   90.00
_cell.angle_gamma   90.00
#
_symmetry.space_group_name_H-M   'P 1'
#
loop_
_entity.id
_entity.type
_entity.pdbx_description
1 polymer ?
#
loop_
_entity_poly.entity_id
_entity_poly.type
_entity_poly.pdbx_seq_one_letter_code
_entity_poly.pdbx_strand_id
1 'polypeptide(L)'
;MSERLLSVGLDVGTTSTQMVVSRLRIENKAGSFAVPQMEIEEREILYKSAVHFTPLLQGDLVDAARLQKIVDEEYAAAGISKEQVDTGAIIITGETSRKENARAVLERLSGYAGDFVVATAGPDLESVLAAKGAGAVEFSEKTGKRV
;
A
#
# COMPACT_ATOMS: atom_id res chain seq x y z
N MET A 1 24.30 4.45 6.63
CA MET A 1 23.79 3.45 7.60
C MET A 1 22.52 2.89 7.01
N SER A 2 22.44 1.61 6.83
CA SER A 2 21.25 0.95 6.30
C SER A 2 20.35 0.50 7.45
N GLU A 3 19.05 0.71 7.31
CA GLU A 3 18.04 0.30 8.28
C GLU A 3 17.12 -0.75 7.65
N ARG A 4 16.66 -1.71 8.44
CA ARG A 4 15.69 -2.72 8.01
C ARG A 4 14.36 -2.45 8.67
N LEU A 5 13.31 -2.34 7.87
CA LEU A 5 11.96 -2.06 8.31
C LEU A 5 11.02 -3.19 7.91
N LEU A 6 10.14 -3.59 8.83
CA LEU A 6 8.99 -4.41 8.50
C LEU A 6 7.85 -3.51 8.01
N SER A 7 7.43 -3.70 6.79
CA SER A 7 6.42 -2.86 6.13
C SER A 7 5.18 -3.66 5.78
N VAL A 8 4.02 -3.06 5.96
CA VAL A 8 2.73 -3.63 5.52
C VAL A 8 2.08 -2.71 4.51
N GLY A 9 1.68 -3.26 3.38
CA GLY A 9 0.88 -2.58 2.37
C GLY A 9 -0.52 -3.19 2.28
N LEU A 10 -1.56 -2.37 2.34
CA LEU A 10 -2.94 -2.77 2.13
C LEU A 10 -3.49 -2.03 0.91
N ASP A 11 -3.86 -2.77 -0.10
CA ASP A 11 -4.54 -2.25 -1.30
C ASP A 11 -6.02 -2.62 -1.25
N VAL A 12 -6.86 -1.59 -1.23
CA VAL A 12 -8.32 -1.71 -1.26
C VAL A 12 -8.81 -1.26 -2.63
N GLY A 13 -8.84 -2.19 -3.56
CA GLY A 13 -9.30 -1.94 -4.93
C GLY A 13 -10.83 -1.96 -5.07
N THR A 14 -11.31 -1.74 -6.28
CA THR A 14 -12.74 -1.73 -6.61
C THR A 14 -13.41 -3.07 -6.30
N THR A 15 -12.75 -4.16 -6.62
CA THR A 15 -13.30 -5.51 -6.48
C THR A 15 -12.55 -6.33 -5.43
N SER A 16 -11.27 -6.11 -5.28
CA SER A 16 -10.39 -6.94 -4.47
C SER A 16 -9.56 -6.13 -3.49
N THR A 17 -9.34 -6.73 -2.33
CA THR A 17 -8.46 -6.23 -1.28
C THR A 17 -7.34 -7.24 -1.06
N GLN A 18 -6.11 -6.76 -0.94
CA GLN A 18 -4.94 -7.60 -0.70
C GLN A 18 -3.97 -6.93 0.27
N MET A 19 -3.34 -7.72 1.13
CA MET A 19 -2.28 -7.29 2.03
C MET A 19 -0.93 -7.92 1.63
N VAL A 20 0.13 -7.15 1.75
CA VAL A 20 1.50 -7.60 1.53
C VAL A 20 2.36 -7.19 2.71
N VAL A 21 3.13 -8.11 3.25
CA VAL A 21 4.16 -7.83 4.26
C VAL A 21 5.51 -7.94 3.60
N SER A 22 6.33 -6.92 3.77
CA SER A 22 7.65 -6.83 3.15
C SER A 22 8.70 -6.41 4.18
N ARG A 23 9.92 -6.91 4.00
CA ARG A 23 11.11 -6.35 4.64
C ARG A 23 11.77 -5.40 3.67
N LEU A 24 11.95 -4.16 4.11
CA LEU A 24 12.61 -3.12 3.35
C LEU A 24 14.00 -2.87 3.93
N ARG A 25 14.99 -2.71 3.06
CA ARG A 25 16.26 -2.12 3.44
C ARG A 25 16.33 -0.72 2.86
N ILE A 26 16.43 0.25 3.75
CA ILE A 26 16.53 1.66 3.35
C ILE A 26 17.93 2.18 3.65
N GLU A 27 18.42 3.07 2.82
CA GLU A 27 19.68 3.76 3.01
C GLU A 27 19.54 5.25 2.75
N ASN A 28 20.22 6.04 3.59
CA ASN A 28 20.33 7.47 3.35
C ASN A 28 21.53 7.72 2.42
N LYS A 29 21.23 8.16 1.19
CA LYS A 29 22.26 8.49 0.18
C LYS A 29 22.73 9.95 0.21
N ALA A 30 22.16 10.75 1.10
CA ALA A 30 22.62 12.13 1.25
C ALA A 30 23.97 12.19 1.95
N GLY A 31 24.85 13.09 1.48
CA GLY A 31 26.09 13.44 2.19
C GLY A 31 25.80 14.11 3.54
N SER A 32 26.83 14.14 4.41
CA SER A 32 26.71 14.55 5.82
C SER A 32 26.12 15.95 6.09
N PHE A 33 25.98 16.77 5.06
CA PHE A 33 25.45 18.15 5.14
C PHE A 33 24.26 18.41 4.23
N ALA A 34 23.69 17.36 3.58
CA ALA A 34 22.55 17.47 2.69
C ALA A 34 21.27 16.99 3.38
N VAL A 35 20.13 17.41 2.84
CA VAL A 35 18.82 16.89 3.27
C VAL A 35 18.79 15.37 3.09
N PRO A 36 18.39 14.59 4.12
CA PRO A 36 18.36 13.14 4.02
C PRO A 36 17.52 12.67 2.82
N GLN A 37 18.13 11.83 1.99
CA GLN A 37 17.47 11.15 0.87
C GLN A 37 17.42 9.66 1.18
N MET A 38 16.26 9.21 1.65
CA MET A 38 16.03 7.80 1.96
C MET A 38 15.62 7.07 0.69
N GLU A 39 16.36 6.04 0.31
CA GLU A 39 16.05 5.17 -0.81
C GLU A 39 15.84 3.72 -0.33
N ILE A 40 14.86 3.05 -0.93
CA ILE A 40 14.64 1.62 -0.73
C ILE A 40 15.62 0.90 -1.65
N GLU A 41 16.66 0.28 -1.07
CA GLU A 41 17.65 -0.48 -1.82
C GLU A 41 17.22 -1.93 -2.08
N GLU A 42 16.48 -2.50 -1.15
CA GLU A 42 16.07 -3.89 -1.22
C GLU A 42 14.67 -4.07 -0.66
N ARG A 43 13.88 -4.89 -1.33
CA ARG A 43 12.55 -5.27 -0.90
C ARG A 43 12.37 -6.78 -1.00
N GLU A 44 12.15 -7.41 0.13
CA GLU A 44 11.80 -8.82 0.25
C GLU A 44 10.35 -8.97 0.65
N ILE A 45 9.54 -9.69 -0.13
CA ILE A 45 8.16 -10.01 0.23
C ILE A 45 8.19 -11.21 1.17
N LEU A 46 7.73 -11.01 2.40
CA LEU A 46 7.66 -12.04 3.44
C LEU A 46 6.32 -12.77 3.42
N TYR A 47 5.25 -12.05 3.13
CA TYR A 47 3.89 -12.60 3.10
C TYR A 47 3.04 -11.85 2.08
N LYS A 48 2.21 -12.57 1.39
CA LYS A 48 1.19 -12.03 0.49
C LYS A 48 -0.13 -12.72 0.81
N SER A 49 -1.13 -11.93 1.19
CA SER A 49 -2.45 -12.46 1.56
C SER A 49 -3.15 -13.14 0.40
N ALA A 50 -4.17 -13.92 0.70
CA ALA A 50 -5.19 -14.24 -0.27
C ALA A 50 -5.83 -12.94 -0.82
N VAL A 51 -6.42 -13.04 -2.00
CA VAL A 51 -7.21 -11.94 -2.56
C VAL A 51 -8.61 -12.03 -1.98
N HIS A 52 -9.01 -11.02 -1.22
CA HIS A 52 -10.35 -10.89 -0.67
C HIS A 52 -11.22 -10.02 -1.57
N PHE A 53 -12.52 -10.27 -1.62
CA PHE A 53 -13.42 -9.29 -2.20
C PHE A 53 -13.49 -8.05 -1.30
N THR A 54 -13.42 -6.87 -1.92
CA THR A 54 -13.60 -5.60 -1.18
C THR A 54 -15.01 -5.57 -0.62
N PRO A 55 -15.17 -5.55 0.72
CA PRO A 55 -16.48 -5.63 1.35
C PRO A 55 -17.24 -4.32 1.21
N LEU A 56 -18.50 -4.42 0.77
CA LEU A 56 -19.40 -3.30 0.58
C LEU A 56 -20.64 -3.46 1.45
N LEU A 57 -21.14 -2.34 1.95
CA LEU A 57 -22.47 -2.20 2.55
C LEU A 57 -23.50 -1.88 1.49
N GLN A 58 -24.79 -1.89 1.88
CA GLN A 58 -25.86 -1.38 1.03
C GLN A 58 -25.59 0.10 0.68
N GLY A 59 -25.92 0.49 -0.55
CA GLY A 59 -25.67 1.86 -1.03
C GLY A 59 -24.24 2.11 -1.51
N ASP A 60 -23.50 1.04 -1.76
CA ASP A 60 -22.17 1.09 -2.37
C ASP A 60 -21.07 1.71 -1.49
N LEU A 61 -21.26 1.71 -0.17
CA LEU A 61 -20.28 2.15 0.80
C LEU A 61 -19.31 1.02 1.15
N VAL A 62 -18.07 1.37 1.46
CA VAL A 62 -17.07 0.40 1.93
C VAL A 62 -17.38 -0.03 3.37
N ASP A 63 -17.38 -1.33 3.61
CA ASP A 63 -17.55 -1.89 4.96
C ASP A 63 -16.24 -1.89 5.73
N ALA A 64 -16.03 -0.82 6.49
CA ALA A 64 -14.81 -0.65 7.29
C ALA A 64 -14.62 -1.72 8.36
N ALA A 65 -15.71 -2.19 8.97
CA ALA A 65 -15.65 -3.20 10.02
C ALA A 65 -15.21 -4.56 9.46
N ARG A 66 -15.70 -4.91 8.29
CA ARG A 66 -15.31 -6.14 7.61
C ARG A 66 -13.90 -6.07 7.05
N LEU A 67 -13.45 -4.89 6.53
CA LEU A 67 -12.07 -4.67 6.16
C LEU A 67 -11.13 -4.83 7.36
N GLN A 68 -11.48 -4.26 8.49
CA GLN A 68 -10.70 -4.40 9.73
C GLN A 68 -10.53 -5.87 10.12
N LYS A 69 -11.62 -6.66 10.02
CA LYS A 69 -11.56 -8.10 10.30
C LYS A 69 -10.64 -8.85 9.34
N ILE A 70 -10.68 -8.52 8.03
CA ILE A 70 -9.77 -9.08 7.04
C ILE A 70 -8.31 -8.77 7.43
N VAL A 71 -8.01 -7.53 7.80
CA VAL A 71 -6.67 -7.13 8.23
C VAL A 71 -6.22 -7.95 9.44
N ASP A 72 -7.06 -8.15 10.45
CA ASP A 72 -6.73 -8.94 11.63
C ASP A 72 -6.45 -10.42 11.29
N GLU A 73 -7.28 -11.00 10.44
CA GLU A 73 -7.11 -12.36 9.97
C GLU A 73 -5.78 -12.53 9.22
N GLU A 74 -5.43 -11.56 8.39
CA GLU A 74 -4.18 -11.59 7.61
C GLU A 74 -2.94 -11.34 8.47
N TYR A 75 -3.02 -10.47 9.50
CA TYR A 75 -1.93 -10.33 10.48
C TYR A 75 -1.67 -11.64 11.23
N ALA A 76 -2.74 -12.31 11.65
CA ALA A 76 -2.63 -13.61 12.32
C ALA A 76 -2.06 -14.69 11.37
N ALA A 77 -2.50 -14.73 10.12
CA ALA A 77 -1.99 -15.67 9.12
C ALA A 77 -0.52 -15.41 8.76
N ALA A 78 -0.09 -14.16 8.72
CA ALA A 78 1.30 -13.78 8.51
C ALA A 78 2.19 -14.04 9.73
N GLY A 79 1.61 -14.32 10.91
CA GLY A 79 2.33 -14.53 12.15
C GLY A 79 3.02 -13.28 12.68
N ILE A 80 2.48 -12.09 12.39
CA ILE A 80 3.01 -10.81 12.84
C ILE A 80 2.00 -10.09 13.73
N SER A 81 2.49 -9.23 14.61
CA SER A 81 1.67 -8.30 15.38
C SER A 81 1.84 -6.87 14.87
N LYS A 82 0.89 -6.00 15.19
CA LYS A 82 0.91 -4.59 14.76
C LYS A 82 2.12 -3.85 15.31
N GLU A 83 2.54 -4.19 16.51
CA GLU A 83 3.69 -3.59 17.20
C GLU A 83 5.04 -3.92 16.55
N GLN A 84 5.08 -4.97 15.72
CA GLN A 84 6.28 -5.35 14.97
C GLN A 84 6.43 -4.59 13.66
N VAL A 85 5.37 -3.90 13.23
CA VAL A 85 5.35 -3.17 11.96
C VAL A 85 5.95 -1.78 12.15
N ASP A 86 7.05 -1.52 11.44
CA ASP A 86 7.77 -0.24 11.52
C ASP A 86 7.14 0.83 10.62
N THR A 87 6.57 0.42 9.51
CA THR A 87 5.97 1.35 8.53
C THR A 87 4.89 0.65 7.72
N GLY A 88 4.03 1.42 7.08
CA GLY A 88 3.03 0.86 6.21
C GLY A 88 2.32 1.88 5.35
N ALA A 89 1.54 1.38 4.41
CA ALA A 89 0.68 2.19 3.57
C ALA A 89 -0.67 1.51 3.34
N ILE A 90 -1.72 2.30 3.40
CA ILE A 90 -3.06 1.90 2.98
C ILE A 90 -3.44 2.75 1.79
N ILE A 91 -3.85 2.10 0.73
CA ILE A 91 -4.25 2.77 -0.50
C ILE A 91 -5.65 2.28 -0.90
N ILE A 92 -6.53 3.21 -1.19
CA ILE A 92 -7.82 2.90 -1.84
C ILE A 92 -7.71 3.31 -3.29
N THR A 93 -7.95 2.37 -4.19
CA THR A 93 -7.73 2.52 -5.62
C THR A 93 -9.01 2.36 -6.43
N GLY A 94 -8.97 2.77 -7.69
CA GLY A 94 -10.05 2.64 -8.65
C GLY A 94 -11.32 3.37 -8.24
N GLU A 95 -12.47 2.83 -8.60
CA GLU A 95 -13.78 3.40 -8.29
C GLU A 95 -14.10 3.41 -6.79
N THR A 96 -13.46 2.52 -5.99
CA THR A 96 -13.62 2.52 -4.53
C THR A 96 -13.11 3.81 -3.90
N SER A 97 -12.10 4.46 -4.49
CA SER A 97 -11.58 5.74 -4.02
C SER A 97 -12.59 6.90 -4.14
N ARG A 98 -13.60 6.75 -4.99
CA ARG A 98 -14.68 7.74 -5.20
C ARG A 98 -15.88 7.53 -4.28
N LYS A 99 -15.91 6.44 -3.51
CA LYS A 99 -17.00 6.16 -2.59
C LYS A 99 -17.02 7.21 -1.47
N GLU A 100 -18.25 7.60 -1.08
CA GLU A 100 -18.48 8.66 -0.11
C GLU A 100 -17.71 8.48 1.21
N ASN A 101 -17.58 7.24 1.67
CA ASN A 101 -16.94 6.93 2.93
C ASN A 101 -15.47 6.47 2.80
N ALA A 102 -14.87 6.48 1.60
CA ALA A 102 -13.52 5.95 1.37
C ALA A 102 -12.47 6.58 2.29
N ARG A 103 -12.53 7.90 2.45
CA ARG A 103 -11.61 8.64 3.33
C ARG A 103 -11.76 8.26 4.79
N ALA A 104 -13.00 8.17 5.28
CA ALA A 104 -13.27 7.78 6.67
C ALA A 104 -12.80 6.33 6.95
N VAL A 105 -12.94 5.45 5.97
CA VAL A 105 -12.42 4.08 6.05
C VAL A 105 -10.90 4.06 6.16
N LEU A 106 -10.20 4.86 5.32
CA LEU A 106 -8.75 5.00 5.39
C LEU A 106 -8.26 5.50 6.76
N GLU A 107 -8.86 6.56 7.26
CA GLU A 107 -8.51 7.15 8.55
C GLU A 107 -8.72 6.16 9.70
N ARG A 108 -9.81 5.40 9.66
CA ARG A 108 -10.09 4.36 10.65
C ARG A 108 -9.06 3.22 10.58
N LEU A 109 -8.74 2.74 9.39
CA LEU A 109 -7.80 1.64 9.20
C LEU A 109 -6.35 2.05 9.53
N SER A 110 -5.94 3.28 9.21
CA SER A 110 -4.60 3.76 9.54
C SER A 110 -4.36 3.81 11.05
N GLY A 111 -5.30 4.36 11.81
CA GLY A 111 -5.20 4.37 13.26
C GLY A 111 -5.29 2.98 13.91
N TYR A 112 -5.91 2.03 13.21
CA TYR A 112 -6.03 0.66 13.69
C TYR A 112 -4.81 -0.20 13.35
N ALA A 113 -4.27 -0.07 12.16
CA ALA A 113 -3.16 -0.89 11.68
C ALA A 113 -1.77 -0.39 12.10
N GLY A 114 -1.67 0.84 12.62
CA GLY A 114 -0.43 1.52 13.00
C GLY A 114 -0.34 2.89 12.34
N ASP A 115 0.80 3.57 12.47
CA ASP A 115 1.05 4.87 11.82
C ASP A 115 1.30 4.69 10.31
N PHE A 116 0.26 4.38 9.59
CA PHE A 116 0.34 4.12 8.16
C PHE A 116 0.11 5.39 7.34
N VAL A 117 0.89 5.50 6.26
CA VAL A 117 0.60 6.48 5.22
C VAL A 117 -0.68 6.08 4.51
N VAL A 118 -1.60 7.02 4.34
CA VAL A 118 -2.87 6.81 3.67
C VAL A 118 -2.91 7.56 2.35
N ALA A 119 -3.38 6.90 1.30
CA ALA A 119 -3.51 7.49 -0.02
C ALA A 119 -4.78 7.02 -0.72
N THR A 120 -5.30 7.87 -1.59
CA THR A 120 -6.34 7.50 -2.55
C THR A 120 -5.81 7.70 -3.96
N ALA A 121 -6.03 6.73 -4.82
CA ALA A 121 -5.70 6.82 -6.24
C ALA A 121 -6.95 6.55 -7.05
N GLY A 122 -7.50 7.57 -7.69
CA GLY A 122 -8.55 7.39 -8.68
C GLY A 122 -8.04 6.57 -9.88
N PRO A 123 -8.94 6.05 -10.75
CA PRO A 123 -8.55 5.16 -11.86
C PRO A 123 -7.50 5.76 -12.79
N ASP A 124 -7.53 7.06 -13.01
CA ASP A 124 -6.56 7.75 -13.88
C ASP A 124 -5.16 7.75 -13.26
N LEU A 125 -5.06 8.10 -11.97
CA LEU A 125 -3.79 8.11 -11.24
C LEU A 125 -3.25 6.69 -11.05
N GLU A 126 -4.12 5.72 -10.77
CA GLU A 126 -3.77 4.31 -10.67
C GLU A 126 -3.11 3.81 -11.95
N SER A 127 -3.66 4.15 -13.11
CA SER A 127 -3.09 3.78 -14.41
C SER A 127 -1.69 4.37 -14.62
N VAL A 128 -1.48 5.63 -14.25
CA VAL A 128 -0.17 6.29 -14.35
C VAL A 128 0.86 5.64 -13.39
N LEU A 129 0.45 5.37 -12.16
CA LEU A 129 1.33 4.74 -11.16
C LEU A 129 1.68 3.30 -11.56
N ALA A 130 0.73 2.54 -12.11
CA ALA A 130 0.96 1.19 -12.62
C ALA A 130 1.96 1.21 -13.78
N ALA A 131 1.81 2.13 -14.74
CA ALA A 131 2.72 2.27 -15.87
C ALA A 131 4.16 2.63 -15.40
N LYS A 132 4.29 3.54 -14.44
CA LYS A 132 5.59 3.88 -13.83
C LYS A 132 6.19 2.69 -13.07
N GLY A 133 5.40 2.03 -12.23
CA GLY A 133 5.84 0.88 -11.44
C GLY A 133 6.28 -0.32 -12.28
N ALA A 134 5.67 -0.51 -13.45
CA ALA A 134 6.06 -1.52 -14.42
C ALA A 134 7.29 -1.13 -15.28
N GLY A 135 7.84 0.09 -15.09
CA GLY A 135 8.95 0.58 -15.91
C GLY A 135 8.57 0.94 -17.36
N ALA A 136 7.27 0.97 -17.68
CA ALA A 136 6.79 1.25 -19.03
C ALA A 136 7.17 2.65 -19.49
N VAL A 137 7.13 3.63 -18.60
CA VAL A 137 7.50 5.03 -18.90
C VAL A 137 8.98 5.11 -19.26
N GLU A 138 9.87 4.55 -18.43
CA GLU A 138 11.31 4.54 -18.70
C GLU A 138 11.66 3.78 -19.99
N PHE A 139 10.99 2.67 -20.25
CA PHE A 139 11.18 1.90 -21.48
C PHE A 139 10.76 2.73 -22.71
N SER A 140 9.63 3.41 -22.63
CA SER A 140 9.14 4.28 -23.70
C SER A 140 10.11 5.43 -23.98
N GLU A 141 10.59 6.11 -22.94
CA GLU A 141 11.57 7.20 -23.05
C GLU A 141 12.90 6.74 -23.66
N LYS A 142 13.43 5.59 -23.21
CA LYS A 142 14.71 5.05 -23.69
C LYS A 142 14.64 4.52 -25.12
N THR A 143 13.50 4.00 -25.55
CA THR A 143 13.36 3.33 -26.85
C THR A 143 12.60 4.13 -27.90
N GLY A 144 11.90 5.19 -27.51
CA GLY A 144 10.99 5.96 -28.36
C GLY A 144 9.74 5.17 -28.80
N LYS A 145 9.49 3.99 -28.19
CA LYS A 145 8.33 3.16 -28.51
C LYS A 145 7.19 3.44 -27.53
N ARG A 146 5.97 3.42 -28.06
CA ARG A 146 4.76 3.42 -27.22
C ARG A 146 4.61 2.06 -26.54
N VAL A 147 4.34 2.09 -25.25
CA VAL A 147 4.08 0.90 -24.42
C VAL A 147 2.65 0.97 -23.91
#